data_dbe8b9d3e67cc6b8dc227192b19e6b42
#
_entry.id   dbe8b9d3e67cc6b8dc227192b19e6b42
#
_cell.length_a   1.000
_cell.length_b   1.000
_cell.length_c   1.000
_cell.angle_alpha   90.00
_cell.angle_beta   90.00
_cell.angle_gamma   90.00
#
_symmetry.space_group_name_H-M   'P 1'
#
loop_
_entity.id
_entity.type
_entity.pdbx_description
1 polymer ?
#
loop_
_entity_poly.entity_id
_entity_poly.type
_entity_poly.pdbx_seq_one_letter_code
_entity_poly.pdbx_strand_id
1 'polypeptide(L)'
;MRKFLTGAILFFSISLSYAEEVDPNIALIQHSFEAYLKDFIARDATRLATHFQFPSVNQLTTPTSVFHTKEEIIKFWESFPLQDGYAYSTTDSLEIQRLSDPIYYLDLDYSRYNDADELLYEGSSIYLYGKETGSWKIFFQWTGDRE
;
A
#
# COMPACT_ATOMS: atom_id res chain seq x y z
N MET A 1 -0.24 -77.48 -7.79
CA MET A 1 0.04 -76.20 -8.47
C MET A 1 -0.83 -75.13 -7.86
N ARG A 2 -0.31 -74.26 -6.97
CA ARG A 2 -0.99 -73.16 -6.35
C ARG A 2 -0.60 -71.86 -7.11
N LYS A 3 -1.56 -71.24 -7.78
CA LYS A 3 -1.38 -69.94 -8.43
C LYS A 3 -1.55 -68.83 -7.38
N PHE A 4 -0.47 -68.09 -7.09
CA PHE A 4 -0.52 -66.85 -6.31
C PHE A 4 -0.97 -65.71 -7.24
N LEU A 5 -2.11 -65.11 -6.92
CA LEU A 5 -2.59 -63.88 -7.57
C LEU A 5 -2.03 -62.69 -6.77
N THR A 6 -1.06 -61.97 -7.35
CA THR A 6 -0.51 -60.77 -6.75
C THR A 6 -1.40 -59.60 -7.17
N GLY A 7 -2.24 -59.11 -6.26
CA GLY A 7 -3.04 -57.92 -6.46
C GLY A 7 -2.16 -56.66 -6.26
N ALA A 8 -1.96 -55.89 -7.31
CA ALA A 8 -1.34 -54.57 -7.23
C ALA A 8 -2.37 -53.54 -6.74
N ILE A 9 -2.15 -53.02 -5.54
CA ILE A 9 -2.95 -51.89 -5.01
C ILE A 9 -2.35 -50.61 -5.57
N LEU A 10 -3.07 -49.94 -6.51
CA LEU A 10 -2.72 -48.63 -6.98
C LEU A 10 -3.18 -47.60 -5.92
N PHE A 11 -2.22 -46.97 -5.25
CA PHE A 11 -2.47 -45.80 -4.45
C PHE A 11 -2.65 -44.58 -5.36
N PHE A 12 -3.86 -44.11 -5.53
CA PHE A 12 -4.18 -42.81 -6.15
C PHE A 12 -3.94 -41.71 -5.11
N SER A 13 -2.79 -41.03 -5.20
CA SER A 13 -2.53 -39.83 -4.41
C SER A 13 -3.33 -38.64 -5.00
N ILE A 14 -4.43 -38.30 -4.37
CA ILE A 14 -5.17 -37.08 -4.71
C ILE A 14 -4.40 -35.91 -4.09
N SER A 15 -3.63 -35.21 -4.90
CA SER A 15 -3.04 -33.93 -4.52
C SER A 15 -4.17 -32.89 -4.50
N LEU A 16 -4.71 -32.60 -3.31
CA LEU A 16 -5.54 -31.40 -3.14
C LEU A 16 -4.63 -30.18 -3.27
N SER A 17 -4.65 -29.53 -4.44
CA SER A 17 -4.14 -28.17 -4.58
C SER A 17 -5.10 -27.26 -3.81
N TYR A 18 -4.72 -26.81 -2.61
CA TYR A 18 -5.36 -25.69 -1.96
C TYR A 18 -5.02 -24.46 -2.80
N ALA A 19 -5.97 -23.94 -3.57
CA ALA A 19 -5.88 -22.60 -4.09
C ALA A 19 -5.83 -21.67 -2.87
N GLU A 20 -4.74 -20.91 -2.73
CA GLU A 20 -4.61 -19.89 -1.71
C GLU A 20 -5.75 -18.88 -1.93
N GLU A 21 -6.63 -18.76 -0.96
CA GLU A 21 -7.78 -17.85 -1.06
C GLU A 21 -7.24 -16.43 -1.07
N VAL A 22 -7.36 -15.77 -2.22
CA VAL A 22 -6.88 -14.38 -2.39
C VAL A 22 -7.73 -13.47 -1.49
N ASP A 23 -7.08 -12.78 -0.54
CA ASP A 23 -7.77 -11.86 0.36
C ASP A 23 -8.39 -10.69 -0.45
N PRO A 24 -9.73 -10.57 -0.49
CA PRO A 24 -10.42 -9.57 -1.30
C PRO A 24 -10.12 -8.13 -0.84
N ASN A 25 -9.66 -7.94 0.39
CA ASN A 25 -9.31 -6.62 0.91
C ASN A 25 -8.05 -6.06 0.26
N ILE A 26 -7.12 -6.91 -0.20
CA ILE A 26 -5.90 -6.47 -0.90
C ILE A 26 -6.26 -5.64 -2.12
N ALA A 27 -7.18 -6.11 -2.97
CA ALA A 27 -7.61 -5.36 -4.16
C ALA A 27 -8.31 -4.04 -3.80
N LEU A 28 -9.10 -4.01 -2.70
CA LEU A 28 -9.76 -2.80 -2.24
C LEU A 28 -8.76 -1.77 -1.70
N ILE A 29 -7.73 -2.22 -0.99
CA ILE A 29 -6.66 -1.35 -0.47
C ILE A 29 -5.81 -0.82 -1.61
N GLN A 30 -5.46 -1.66 -2.59
CA GLN A 30 -4.75 -1.22 -3.79
C GLN A 30 -5.53 -0.12 -4.52
N HIS A 31 -6.82 -0.29 -4.73
CA HIS A 31 -7.66 0.74 -5.35
C HIS A 31 -7.71 2.04 -4.54
N SER A 32 -7.79 1.93 -3.20
CA SER A 32 -7.72 3.10 -2.31
C SER A 32 -6.38 3.83 -2.42
N PHE A 33 -5.27 3.08 -2.52
CA PHE A 33 -3.94 3.64 -2.71
C PHE A 33 -3.78 4.32 -4.08
N GLU A 34 -4.28 3.73 -5.14
CA GLU A 34 -4.26 4.33 -6.49
C GLU A 34 -5.00 5.67 -6.52
N ALA A 35 -6.16 5.75 -5.83
CA ALA A 35 -6.90 7.01 -5.68
C ALA A 35 -6.12 8.07 -4.88
N TYR A 36 -5.47 7.66 -3.78
CA TYR A 36 -4.57 8.51 -3.01
C TYR A 36 -3.41 9.03 -3.88
N LEU A 37 -2.73 8.16 -4.63
CA LEU A 37 -1.60 8.54 -5.49
C LEU A 37 -2.03 9.53 -6.58
N LYS A 38 -3.19 9.35 -7.17
CA LYS A 38 -3.77 10.30 -8.14
C LYS A 38 -3.95 11.69 -7.54
N ASP A 39 -4.53 11.77 -6.33
CA ASP A 39 -4.75 13.04 -5.66
C ASP A 39 -3.43 13.68 -5.16
N PHE A 40 -2.43 12.85 -4.82
CA PHE A 40 -1.07 13.30 -4.49
C PHE A 40 -0.38 13.94 -5.72
N ILE A 41 -0.42 13.31 -6.88
CA ILE A 41 0.16 13.85 -8.12
C ILE A 41 -0.56 15.15 -8.52
N ALA A 42 -1.87 15.21 -8.35
CA ALA A 42 -2.67 16.41 -8.60
C ALA A 42 -2.42 17.56 -7.59
N ARG A 43 -1.68 17.30 -6.49
CA ARG A 43 -1.43 18.26 -5.41
C ARG A 43 -2.72 18.80 -4.76
N ASP A 44 -3.77 17.98 -4.74
CA ASP A 44 -5.05 18.33 -4.14
C ASP A 44 -5.08 17.95 -2.65
N ALA A 45 -4.61 18.86 -1.79
CA ALA A 45 -4.51 18.64 -0.35
C ALA A 45 -5.87 18.30 0.29
N THR A 46 -6.95 18.91 -0.20
CA THR A 46 -8.31 18.65 0.29
C THR A 46 -8.76 17.23 0.00
N ARG A 47 -8.50 16.73 -1.22
CA ARG A 47 -8.83 15.36 -1.61
C ARG A 47 -7.88 14.36 -0.93
N LEU A 48 -6.57 14.66 -0.85
CA LEU A 48 -5.61 13.85 -0.11
C LEU A 48 -6.08 13.58 1.32
N ALA A 49 -6.56 14.58 2.03
CA ALA A 49 -7.02 14.43 3.40
C ALA A 49 -8.22 13.47 3.56
N THR A 50 -8.96 13.17 2.47
CA THR A 50 -10.06 12.21 2.51
C THR A 50 -9.59 10.76 2.57
N HIS A 51 -8.33 10.48 2.26
CA HIS A 51 -7.74 9.14 2.29
C HIS A 51 -7.27 8.72 3.69
N PHE A 52 -7.32 9.63 4.67
CA PHE A 52 -6.84 9.38 6.02
C PHE A 52 -7.98 9.18 7.03
N GLN A 53 -7.74 8.33 8.01
CA GLN A 53 -8.52 8.28 9.26
C GLN A 53 -7.75 9.02 10.36
N PHE A 54 -8.43 9.42 11.41
CA PHE A 54 -7.84 10.20 12.50
C PHE A 54 -7.99 9.51 13.86
N PRO A 55 -7.00 9.60 14.77
CA PRO A 55 -5.70 10.24 14.53
C PRO A 55 -4.85 9.49 13.51
N SER A 56 -4.03 10.20 12.75
CA SER A 56 -3.04 9.60 11.87
C SER A 56 -1.63 10.07 12.21
N VAL A 57 -0.64 9.18 12.01
CA VAL A 57 0.76 9.43 12.26
C VAL A 57 1.49 9.54 10.94
N ASN A 58 2.29 10.58 10.80
CA ASN A 58 3.06 10.84 9.59
C ASN A 58 4.51 11.09 9.95
N GLN A 59 5.42 10.32 9.36
CA GLN A 59 6.87 10.45 9.53
C GLN A 59 7.55 10.74 8.20
N LEU A 60 6.98 11.63 7.39
CA LEU A 60 7.59 12.16 6.17
C LEU A 60 8.57 13.29 6.46
N THR A 61 8.51 13.86 7.66
CA THR A 61 9.38 14.93 8.14
C THR A 61 9.81 14.64 9.57
N THR A 62 10.88 15.31 10.02
CA THR A 62 11.34 15.26 11.40
C THR A 62 11.04 16.61 12.07
N PRO A 63 10.34 16.64 13.23
CA PRO A 63 9.83 15.49 14.01
C PRO A 63 8.58 14.83 13.39
N THR A 64 8.27 13.62 13.88
CA THR A 64 7.02 12.91 13.55
C THR A 64 5.80 13.77 13.85
N SER A 65 4.87 13.84 12.92
CA SER A 65 3.62 14.59 13.07
C SER A 65 2.46 13.65 13.40
N VAL A 66 1.58 14.09 14.29
CA VAL A 66 0.31 13.42 14.59
C VAL A 66 -0.81 14.38 14.23
N PHE A 67 -1.70 13.94 13.34
CA PHE A 67 -2.84 14.72 12.88
C PHE A 67 -4.11 14.19 13.53
N HIS A 68 -4.88 15.08 14.13
CA HIS A 68 -6.14 14.76 14.80
C HIS A 68 -7.35 15.15 13.96
N THR A 69 -7.17 16.05 12.98
CA THR A 69 -8.24 16.57 12.15
C THR A 69 -7.85 16.60 10.67
N LYS A 70 -8.89 16.66 9.84
CA LYS A 70 -8.74 16.81 8.40
C LYS A 70 -8.03 18.13 8.03
N GLU A 71 -8.32 19.20 8.75
CA GLU A 71 -7.75 20.52 8.53
C GLU A 71 -6.26 20.57 8.79
N GLU A 72 -5.77 19.82 9.78
CA GLU A 72 -4.33 19.72 10.09
C GLU A 72 -3.59 19.04 8.94
N ILE A 73 -4.14 17.94 8.40
CA ILE A 73 -3.48 17.23 7.30
C ILE A 73 -3.57 17.99 5.97
N ILE A 74 -4.63 18.78 5.73
CA ILE A 74 -4.72 19.69 4.59
C ILE A 74 -3.57 20.70 4.63
N LYS A 75 -3.39 21.40 5.76
CA LYS A 75 -2.29 22.34 5.94
C LYS A 75 -0.92 21.74 5.74
N PHE A 76 -0.73 20.51 6.22
CA PHE A 76 0.51 19.76 6.01
C PHE A 76 0.78 19.54 4.51
N TRP A 77 -0.20 19.02 3.75
CA TRP A 77 -0.03 18.75 2.33
C TRP A 77 0.08 20.00 1.46
N GLU A 78 -0.57 21.11 1.83
CA GLU A 78 -0.41 22.41 1.16
C GLU A 78 1.03 22.95 1.23
N SER A 79 1.76 22.64 2.30
CA SER A 79 3.12 23.08 2.55
C SER A 79 4.18 22.01 2.34
N PHE A 80 3.79 20.76 2.00
CA PHE A 80 4.71 19.64 1.90
C PHE A 80 5.71 19.86 0.74
N PRO A 81 7.03 19.87 1.04
CA PRO A 81 8.02 20.09 0.01
C PRO A 81 8.20 18.83 -0.85
N LEU A 82 8.17 19.00 -2.16
CA LEU A 82 8.64 18.01 -3.13
C LEU A 82 9.92 18.49 -3.78
N GLN A 83 10.57 17.61 -4.54
CA GLN A 83 11.74 17.96 -5.34
C GLN A 83 11.41 19.10 -6.30
N ASP A 84 12.35 20.02 -6.51
CA ASP A 84 12.17 21.09 -7.47
C ASP A 84 11.92 20.52 -8.88
N GLY A 85 10.91 21.05 -9.55
CA GLY A 85 10.49 20.55 -10.88
C GLY A 85 9.66 19.26 -10.85
N TYR A 86 9.20 18.76 -9.68
CA TYR A 86 8.37 17.56 -9.60
C TYR A 86 7.11 17.67 -10.46
N ALA A 87 6.89 16.67 -11.31
CA ALA A 87 5.71 16.53 -12.15
C ALA A 87 4.86 15.32 -11.79
N TYR A 88 5.47 14.13 -11.64
CA TYR A 88 4.74 12.90 -11.35
C TYR A 88 5.59 11.86 -10.62
N SER A 89 4.90 10.83 -10.09
CA SER A 89 5.51 9.65 -9.47
C SER A 89 5.08 8.38 -10.20
N THR A 90 5.98 7.39 -10.20
CA THR A 90 5.68 6.00 -10.59
C THR A 90 5.71 5.08 -9.39
N THR A 91 4.91 4.03 -9.42
CA THR A 91 5.00 2.89 -8.50
C THR A 91 5.96 1.88 -9.13
N ASP A 92 7.10 1.64 -8.49
CA ASP A 92 8.12 0.72 -8.98
C ASP A 92 7.91 -0.69 -8.42
N SER A 93 7.54 -0.79 -7.13
CA SER A 93 7.05 -2.01 -6.51
C SER A 93 5.94 -1.70 -5.49
N LEU A 94 5.03 -2.63 -5.32
CA LEU A 94 3.92 -2.51 -4.37
C LEU A 94 3.61 -3.88 -3.77
N GLU A 95 3.73 -3.99 -2.46
CA GLU A 95 3.35 -5.17 -1.71
C GLU A 95 2.30 -4.81 -0.65
N ILE A 96 1.23 -5.60 -0.56
CA ILE A 96 0.17 -5.41 0.42
C ILE A 96 0.02 -6.69 1.21
N GLN A 97 0.16 -6.60 2.53
CA GLN A 97 0.05 -7.72 3.45
C GLN A 97 -0.93 -7.43 4.58
N ARG A 98 -1.66 -8.45 4.98
CA ARG A 98 -2.51 -8.39 6.17
C ARG A 98 -1.64 -8.57 7.43
N LEU A 99 -1.68 -7.59 8.35
CA LEU A 99 -1.06 -7.71 9.67
C LEU A 99 -2.03 -8.31 10.69
N SER A 100 -3.27 -7.84 10.67
CA SER A 100 -4.38 -8.32 11.49
C SER A 100 -5.68 -7.83 10.87
N ASP A 101 -6.83 -8.29 11.33
CA ASP A 101 -8.11 -7.75 10.89
C ASP A 101 -8.54 -6.59 11.82
N PRO A 102 -8.78 -5.37 11.30
CA PRO A 102 -8.74 -4.89 9.90
C PRO A 102 -7.49 -4.06 9.56
N ILE A 103 -6.28 -4.51 9.86
CA ILE A 103 -5.04 -3.74 9.64
C ILE A 103 -4.21 -4.40 8.54
N TYR A 104 -3.84 -3.60 7.54
CA TYR A 104 -2.98 -3.97 6.43
C TYR A 104 -1.77 -3.06 6.34
N TYR A 105 -0.66 -3.65 5.94
CA TYR A 105 0.60 -3.02 5.64
C TYR A 105 0.76 -2.93 4.12
N LEU A 106 1.18 -1.77 3.64
CA LEU A 106 1.50 -1.52 2.26
C LEU A 106 2.94 -1.03 2.19
N ASP A 107 3.77 -1.73 1.42
CA ASP A 107 5.15 -1.40 1.13
C ASP A 107 5.27 -0.94 -0.32
N LEU A 108 5.85 0.24 -0.52
CA LEU A 108 5.93 0.91 -1.80
C LEU A 108 7.35 1.35 -2.07
N ASP A 109 7.91 0.96 -3.22
CA ASP A 109 9.01 1.67 -3.86
C ASP A 109 8.48 2.56 -4.98
N TYR A 110 9.02 3.77 -5.07
CA TYR A 110 8.57 4.74 -6.04
C TYR A 110 9.71 5.60 -6.59
N SER A 111 9.48 6.13 -7.79
CA SER A 111 10.36 7.12 -8.41
C SER A 111 9.60 8.40 -8.71
N ARG A 112 10.29 9.56 -8.68
CA ARG A 112 9.73 10.88 -8.99
C ARG A 112 10.45 11.50 -10.15
N TYR A 113 9.70 12.15 -11.03
CA TYR A 113 10.19 12.70 -12.28
C TYR A 113 9.71 14.14 -12.48
N ASN A 114 10.48 14.89 -13.28
CA ASN A 114 10.06 16.19 -13.81
C ASN A 114 9.27 16.02 -15.13
N ASP A 115 8.83 17.15 -15.72
CA ASP A 115 8.10 17.17 -17.00
C ASP A 115 8.92 16.72 -18.21
N ALA A 116 10.26 16.63 -18.08
CA ALA A 116 11.18 16.15 -19.10
C ALA A 116 11.53 14.66 -18.94
N ASP A 117 10.78 13.92 -18.07
CA ASP A 117 11.03 12.52 -17.71
C ASP A 117 12.41 12.28 -17.06
N GLU A 118 13.01 13.31 -16.49
CA GLU A 118 14.26 13.17 -15.73
C GLU A 118 13.96 12.73 -14.30
N LEU A 119 14.70 11.70 -13.82
CA LEU A 119 14.59 11.18 -12.48
C LEU A 119 15.07 12.22 -11.45
N LEU A 120 14.21 12.56 -10.50
CA LEU A 120 14.50 13.50 -9.42
C LEU A 120 14.81 12.80 -8.09
N TYR A 121 14.14 11.68 -7.82
CA TYR A 121 14.22 11.00 -6.53
C TYR A 121 13.70 9.56 -6.61
N GLU A 122 14.33 8.66 -5.87
CA GLU A 122 13.84 7.30 -5.60
C GLU A 122 13.66 7.14 -4.10
N GLY A 123 12.54 6.57 -3.69
CA GLY A 123 12.22 6.40 -2.29
C GLY A 123 11.40 5.15 -2.02
N SER A 124 11.33 4.82 -0.72
CA SER A 124 10.45 3.78 -0.20
C SER A 124 9.47 4.38 0.79
N SER A 125 8.26 3.86 0.84
CA SER A 125 7.22 4.31 1.77
C SER A 125 6.47 3.13 2.37
N ILE A 126 6.09 3.28 3.62
CA ILE A 126 5.25 2.33 4.34
C ILE A 126 3.95 3.03 4.72
N TYR A 127 2.83 2.35 4.46
CA TYR A 127 1.51 2.79 4.86
C TYR A 127 0.84 1.72 5.70
N LEU A 128 0.13 2.14 6.75
CA LEU A 128 -0.82 1.26 7.44
C LEU A 128 -2.24 1.72 7.14
N TYR A 129 -3.03 0.76 6.69
CA TYR A 129 -4.44 0.93 6.39
C TYR A 129 -5.30 0.29 7.48
N GLY A 130 -6.33 1.01 7.91
CA GLY A 130 -7.40 0.53 8.73
C GLY A 130 -8.74 0.71 8.03
N LYS A 131 -9.81 0.14 8.59
CA LYS A 131 -11.16 0.28 8.03
C LYS A 131 -11.99 1.18 8.92
N GLU A 132 -12.34 2.35 8.42
CA GLU A 132 -13.21 3.31 9.09
C GLU A 132 -14.51 3.48 8.29
N THR A 133 -15.66 3.35 8.96
CA THR A 133 -17.00 3.50 8.34
C THR A 133 -17.16 2.77 6.99
N GLY A 134 -16.56 1.57 6.87
CA GLY A 134 -16.63 0.74 5.67
C GLY A 134 -15.58 1.05 4.59
N SER A 135 -14.77 2.10 4.75
CA SER A 135 -13.74 2.51 3.80
C SER A 135 -12.33 2.25 4.35
N TRP A 136 -11.43 1.84 3.47
CA TRP A 136 -10.01 1.71 3.80
C TRP A 136 -9.34 3.07 3.84
N LYS A 137 -8.67 3.40 4.97
CA LYS A 137 -8.04 4.69 5.24
C LYS A 137 -6.63 4.50 5.78
N ILE A 138 -5.75 5.45 5.45
CA ILE A 138 -4.39 5.53 5.96
C ILE A 138 -4.42 6.08 7.39
N PHE A 139 -3.74 5.44 8.34
CA PHE A 139 -3.54 5.98 9.68
C PHE A 139 -2.07 6.10 10.08
N PHE A 140 -1.16 5.55 9.27
CA PHE A 140 0.28 5.71 9.43
C PHE A 140 0.92 5.82 8.05
N GLN A 141 1.91 6.70 7.94
CA GLN A 141 2.73 6.87 6.74
C GLN A 141 4.16 7.17 7.14
N TRP A 142 5.09 6.46 6.54
CA TRP A 142 6.53 6.72 6.61
C TRP A 142 7.10 6.77 5.20
N THR A 143 8.15 7.58 5.00
CA THR A 143 8.95 7.56 3.77
C THR A 143 10.42 7.77 4.09
N GLY A 144 11.28 7.18 3.28
CA GLY A 144 12.73 7.32 3.35
C GLY A 144 13.37 7.10 1.98
N ASP A 145 14.68 7.30 1.94
CA ASP A 145 15.45 6.99 0.74
C ASP A 145 15.43 5.47 0.48
N ARG A 146 15.44 5.10 -0.80
CA ARG A 146 15.60 3.69 -1.19
C ARG A 146 17.06 3.29 -0.94
N GLU A 147 17.28 2.17 -0.23
CA GLU A 147 18.61 1.58 -0.02
C GLU A 147 19.06 0.70 -1.18
#